data_1b7ae3831452e1d2fa48f95002004ce9
#
_entry.id   1b7ae3831452e1d2fa48f95002004ce9
#
_cell.length_a   1.000
_cell.length_b   1.000
_cell.length_c   1.000
_cell.angle_alpha   90.00
_cell.angle_beta   90.00
_cell.angle_gamma   90.00
#
_symmetry.space_group_name_H-M   'P 1'
#
loop_
_entity.id
_entity.type
_entity.pdbx_description
1 polymer ?
#
loop_
_entity_poly.entity_id
_entity_poly.type
_entity_poly.pdbx_seq_one_letter_code
_entity_poly.pdbx_strand_id
1 'polypeptide(L)'
;TKRFNDNHQLSFTAFAAPQWHNQRGNKDGLTIEGWQEVAKNYMNGEKPYRYNPTYGFGLNGQRKSSASNVYNKPQLSLNHLWQINEKSSLSTALYASIGRGYGYSGQGLTSADRSNWYGSNNGNLNMTFRKADGTFAYDEIYALNEASENGSVMAMSKSKNFHNWYGLLSTYTTKFGDYFDFYGGIDYRYYKGTHTNELVDLYGGDFYVDSSSRKRVLASNNAAAAAGSSFVNQKLKVGDIVYRDFDGYVMSEGVFAQGEYNRDKLSAFISGSVSNTGYWRYDRFYYDKAHAKSKTVNFIGWNAKGGLNYNLTENHNVFANIGYISRAPFFSGGAFLNSTVSNATNPDAVNEKVFSFEIGYGYRSSFLTVNINAYHTRWMDKTTTRSQDITNYYEGSLSEPYDASKLVSTKSVINMQGVNALHQGVELDFVAKPFQWLDLSGMFSIGNWRWDRNASGSFTVEGQFVNSASIKGSDGKDVTVLVNAAANGLEPGTMKLNLKDVKVGGSAQTTAALG
;
A
#
# COMPACT_ATOMS: atom_id res chain seq x y z
N THR A 1 21.98 -12.43 24.63
CA THR A 1 21.94 -13.90 24.55
C THR A 1 22.39 -14.51 25.85
N LYS A 2 21.67 -15.51 26.34
CA LYS A 2 22.02 -16.32 27.50
C LYS A 2 21.90 -17.81 27.15
N ARG A 3 22.94 -18.56 27.38
CA ARG A 3 22.93 -20.02 27.31
C ARG A 3 22.68 -20.53 28.72
N PHE A 4 21.64 -21.32 28.93
CA PHE A 4 21.28 -21.89 30.22
C PHE A 4 22.03 -23.20 30.50
N ASN A 5 22.20 -23.99 29.46
CA ASN A 5 22.94 -25.25 29.41
C ASN A 5 23.29 -25.54 27.95
N ASP A 6 23.80 -26.71 27.64
CA ASP A 6 24.19 -27.11 26.29
C ASP A 6 23.01 -27.22 25.31
N ASN A 7 21.80 -27.40 25.83
CA ASN A 7 20.62 -27.63 25.04
C ASN A 7 19.72 -26.41 24.90
N HIS A 8 19.84 -25.39 25.76
CA HIS A 8 18.93 -24.25 25.76
C HIS A 8 19.66 -22.90 25.70
N GLN A 9 19.31 -22.14 24.67
CA GLN A 9 19.78 -20.79 24.48
C GLN A 9 18.60 -19.83 24.29
N LEU A 10 18.63 -18.69 24.96
CA LEU A 10 17.66 -17.61 24.81
C LEU A 10 18.38 -16.34 24.37
N SER A 11 17.87 -15.67 23.34
CA SER A 11 18.35 -14.37 22.93
C SER A 11 17.20 -13.36 22.84
N PHE A 12 17.43 -12.18 23.35
CA PHE A 12 16.54 -11.04 23.24
C PHE A 12 17.20 -9.98 22.35
N THR A 13 16.46 -9.49 21.38
CA THR A 13 16.87 -8.41 20.48
C THR A 13 15.83 -7.30 20.53
N ALA A 14 16.29 -6.07 20.69
CA ALA A 14 15.45 -4.89 20.63
C ALA A 14 16.16 -3.81 19.82
N PHE A 15 15.47 -3.21 18.86
CA PHE A 15 15.99 -2.05 18.13
C PHE A 15 14.85 -1.11 17.73
N ALA A 16 15.19 0.17 17.59
CA ALA A 16 14.29 1.21 17.16
C ALA A 16 15.07 2.29 16.40
N ALA A 17 14.38 2.95 15.49
CA ALA A 17 14.92 4.08 14.73
C ALA A 17 13.89 5.22 14.71
N PRO A 18 13.72 5.97 15.81
CA PRO A 18 12.84 7.13 15.82
C PRO A 18 13.37 8.19 14.87
N GLN A 19 12.51 8.70 14.02
CA GLN A 19 12.89 9.75 13.07
C GLN A 19 11.74 10.70 12.77
N TRP A 20 12.12 11.91 12.39
CA TRP A 20 11.24 12.91 11.85
C TRP A 20 11.95 13.67 10.72
N HIS A 21 11.20 14.09 9.75
CA HIS A 21 11.71 14.92 8.66
C HIS A 21 10.58 15.68 7.97
N ASN A 22 10.93 16.80 7.35
CA ASN A 22 10.04 17.51 6.46
C ASN A 22 10.24 17.02 5.04
N GLN A 23 9.13 16.92 4.30
CA GLN A 23 9.10 16.45 2.92
C GLN A 23 8.74 17.60 1.98
N ARG A 24 9.07 17.44 0.71
CA ARG A 24 8.50 18.27 -0.36
C ARG A 24 7.10 17.74 -0.69
N GLY A 25 6.08 18.60 -0.53
CA GLY A 25 4.68 18.22 -0.73
C GLY A 25 4.19 18.56 -2.14
N ASN A 26 4.65 17.83 -3.14
CA ASN A 26 4.03 17.86 -4.47
C ASN A 26 3.05 16.69 -4.58
N LYS A 27 1.81 16.99 -4.95
CA LYS A 27 0.76 15.97 -5.02
C LYS A 27 1.05 14.95 -6.13
N ASP A 28 1.42 15.40 -7.31
CA ASP A 28 1.58 14.54 -8.51
C ASP A 28 2.96 14.74 -9.19
N GLY A 29 3.89 15.41 -8.52
CA GLY A 29 5.12 15.91 -9.15
C GLY A 29 4.88 17.11 -10.06
N LEU A 30 5.95 17.72 -10.55
CA LEU A 30 5.89 18.77 -11.56
C LEU A 30 6.24 18.20 -12.93
N THR A 31 5.60 18.73 -13.97
CA THR A 31 6.03 18.52 -15.36
C THR A 31 7.39 19.18 -15.62
N ILE A 32 7.99 18.92 -16.77
CA ILE A 32 9.24 19.59 -17.20
C ILE A 32 9.04 21.10 -17.26
N GLU A 33 7.90 21.54 -17.79
CA GLU A 33 7.51 22.96 -17.88
C GLU A 33 7.36 23.57 -16.48
N GLY A 34 6.74 22.86 -15.54
CA GLY A 34 6.63 23.30 -14.15
C GLY A 34 8.00 23.47 -13.49
N TRP A 35 8.95 22.59 -13.74
CA TRP A 35 10.33 22.74 -13.25
C TRP A 35 11.08 23.88 -13.91
N GLN A 36 10.83 24.14 -15.20
CA GLN A 36 11.39 25.30 -15.91
C GLN A 36 10.83 26.61 -15.37
N GLU A 37 9.54 26.65 -15.04
CA GLU A 37 8.91 27.80 -14.40
C GLU A 37 9.53 28.09 -13.02
N VAL A 38 9.72 27.06 -12.18
CA VAL A 38 10.43 27.20 -10.90
C VAL A 38 11.83 27.78 -11.11
N ALA A 39 12.58 27.25 -12.07
CA ALA A 39 13.94 27.70 -12.35
C ALA A 39 13.99 29.17 -12.78
N LYS A 40 13.01 29.60 -13.58
CA LYS A 40 12.95 30.96 -14.12
C LYS A 40 12.50 31.99 -13.08
N ASN A 41 11.51 31.65 -12.25
CA ASN A 41 10.76 32.67 -11.50
C ASN A 41 11.06 32.66 -9.99
N TYR A 42 11.53 31.53 -9.42
CA TYR A 42 11.53 31.37 -7.96
C TYR A 42 12.88 30.95 -7.36
N MET A 43 13.89 30.69 -8.15
CA MET A 43 15.17 30.17 -7.64
C MET A 43 16.35 31.16 -7.71
N ASN A 44 16.19 32.32 -8.28
CA ASN A 44 17.23 33.38 -8.34
C ASN A 44 18.65 32.85 -8.67
N GLY A 45 18.74 31.91 -9.64
CA GLY A 45 19.99 31.25 -10.00
C GLY A 45 20.37 30.03 -9.18
N GLU A 46 19.62 29.68 -8.15
CA GLU A 46 19.80 28.42 -7.42
C GLU A 46 19.26 27.22 -8.22
N LYS A 47 19.62 26.01 -7.77
CA LYS A 47 19.23 24.76 -8.44
C LYS A 47 17.75 24.47 -8.23
N PRO A 48 16.91 24.44 -9.28
CA PRO A 48 15.46 24.32 -9.16
C PRO A 48 15.01 23.03 -8.45
N TYR A 49 15.78 21.94 -8.54
CA TYR A 49 15.49 20.69 -7.84
C TYR A 49 15.55 20.80 -6.31
N ARG A 50 16.03 21.91 -5.74
CA ARG A 50 16.00 22.21 -4.30
C ARG A 50 14.71 22.89 -3.86
N TYR A 51 13.87 23.35 -4.77
CA TYR A 51 12.61 23.97 -4.45
C TYR A 51 11.74 23.09 -3.54
N ASN A 52 11.27 23.68 -2.44
CA ASN A 52 10.38 23.02 -1.49
C ASN A 52 9.12 23.88 -1.29
N PRO A 53 7.97 23.52 -1.90
CA PRO A 53 6.74 24.31 -1.87
C PRO A 53 6.01 24.27 -0.52
N THR A 54 6.45 23.46 0.43
CA THR A 54 5.79 23.29 1.74
C THR A 54 6.48 24.03 2.87
N TYR A 55 7.68 24.53 2.61
CA TYR A 55 8.51 25.26 3.55
C TYR A 55 8.22 26.75 3.47
N GLY A 56 8.11 27.39 4.62
CA GLY A 56 7.92 28.83 4.71
C GLY A 56 7.93 29.33 6.15
N PHE A 57 7.34 30.51 6.35
CA PHE A 57 7.33 31.20 7.62
C PHE A 57 5.91 31.58 8.01
N GLY A 58 5.57 31.39 9.27
CA GLY A 58 4.33 31.85 9.87
C GLY A 58 4.47 33.22 10.53
N LEU A 59 3.53 33.53 11.41
CA LEU A 59 3.57 34.76 12.21
C LEU A 59 4.89 34.86 12.98
N ASN A 60 5.42 36.07 13.10
CA ASN A 60 6.69 36.36 13.79
C ASN A 60 7.92 35.63 13.22
N GLY A 61 7.91 35.28 11.93
CA GLY A 61 9.04 34.58 11.29
C GLY A 61 9.25 33.15 11.72
N GLN A 62 8.27 32.51 12.37
CA GLN A 62 8.35 31.11 12.77
C GLN A 62 8.45 30.19 11.55
N ARG A 63 9.50 29.37 11.49
CA ARG A 63 9.69 28.37 10.44
C ARG A 63 8.63 27.27 10.54
N LYS A 64 7.95 26.97 9.43
CA LYS A 64 6.90 25.95 9.32
C LYS A 64 7.11 25.06 8.09
N SER A 65 6.50 23.88 8.13
CA SER A 65 6.35 22.97 6.99
C SER A 65 4.98 22.31 7.03
N SER A 66 4.28 22.26 5.91
CA SER A 66 2.99 21.57 5.77
C SER A 66 3.14 20.07 5.49
N ALA A 67 4.36 19.59 5.26
CA ALA A 67 4.66 18.20 4.95
C ALA A 67 5.70 17.63 5.92
N SER A 68 5.27 17.34 7.14
CA SER A 68 6.08 16.67 8.16
C SER A 68 5.74 15.19 8.23
N ASN A 69 6.75 14.34 8.42
CA ASN A 69 6.60 12.92 8.66
C ASN A 69 7.42 12.50 9.88
N VAL A 70 6.76 11.83 10.81
CA VAL A 70 7.35 11.37 12.06
C VAL A 70 7.01 9.89 12.23
N TYR A 71 8.00 9.05 12.50
CA TYR A 71 7.72 7.66 12.84
C TYR A 71 8.78 7.02 13.73
N ASN A 72 8.33 6.03 14.48
CA ASN A 72 9.16 5.10 15.22
C ASN A 72 8.49 3.71 15.12
N LYS A 73 9.27 2.72 14.70
CA LYS A 73 8.82 1.32 14.54
C LYS A 73 9.76 0.38 15.26
N PRO A 74 9.75 0.38 16.60
CA PRO A 74 10.57 -0.55 17.37
C PRO A 74 10.21 -1.99 17.05
N GLN A 75 11.22 -2.85 17.05
CA GLN A 75 11.06 -4.29 16.91
C GLN A 75 11.72 -4.98 18.11
N LEU A 76 11.00 -5.95 18.63
CA LEU A 76 11.41 -6.78 19.76
C LEU A 76 11.34 -8.23 19.31
N SER A 77 12.34 -9.03 19.66
CA SER A 77 12.34 -10.46 19.37
C SER A 77 12.94 -11.21 20.55
N LEU A 78 12.25 -12.26 20.98
CA LEU A 78 12.71 -13.23 21.95
C LEU A 78 12.84 -14.57 21.24
N ASN A 79 14.07 -15.05 21.08
CA ASN A 79 14.36 -16.29 20.35
C ASN A 79 14.87 -17.34 21.31
N HIS A 80 14.23 -18.49 21.32
CA HIS A 80 14.62 -19.67 22.07
C HIS A 80 15.09 -20.76 21.11
N LEU A 81 16.29 -21.26 21.31
CA LEU A 81 16.80 -22.45 20.65
C LEU A 81 16.87 -23.58 21.66
N TRP A 82 16.22 -24.69 21.35
CA TRP A 82 16.30 -25.92 22.09
C TRP A 82 16.94 -27.00 21.21
N GLN A 83 18.15 -27.42 21.56
CA GLN A 83 18.81 -28.60 20.99
C GLN A 83 18.25 -29.84 21.67
N ILE A 84 17.33 -30.53 21.05
CA ILE A 84 16.63 -31.69 21.63
C ILE A 84 17.58 -32.89 21.75
N ASN A 85 18.35 -33.11 20.69
CA ASN A 85 19.43 -34.10 20.61
C ASN A 85 20.41 -33.68 19.50
N GLU A 86 21.40 -34.53 19.18
CA GLU A 86 22.43 -34.23 18.18
C GLU A 86 21.86 -33.94 16.76
N LYS A 87 20.69 -34.49 16.43
CA LYS A 87 20.05 -34.41 15.10
C LYS A 87 18.87 -33.46 15.05
N SER A 88 18.30 -33.08 16.20
CA SER A 88 17.02 -32.38 16.24
C SER A 88 17.07 -31.14 17.09
N SER A 89 16.47 -30.05 16.60
CA SER A 89 16.34 -28.80 17.34
C SER A 89 14.95 -28.18 17.12
N LEU A 90 14.55 -27.34 18.09
CA LEU A 90 13.35 -26.49 18.00
C LEU A 90 13.79 -25.03 18.20
N SER A 91 13.53 -24.22 17.19
CA SER A 91 13.74 -22.77 17.23
C SER A 91 12.40 -22.07 17.32
N THR A 92 12.20 -21.27 18.37
CA THR A 92 10.95 -20.51 18.57
C THR A 92 11.27 -19.03 18.74
N ALA A 93 10.66 -18.21 17.90
CA ALA A 93 10.75 -16.76 17.93
C ALA A 93 9.39 -16.16 18.31
N LEU A 94 9.34 -15.39 19.40
CA LEU A 94 8.28 -14.45 19.70
C LEU A 94 8.73 -13.07 19.28
N TYR A 95 7.92 -12.36 18.52
CA TYR A 95 8.27 -11.01 18.07
C TYR A 95 7.13 -10.03 18.20
N ALA A 96 7.47 -8.76 18.38
CA ALA A 96 6.54 -7.66 18.45
C ALA A 96 7.09 -6.40 17.77
N SER A 97 6.20 -5.64 17.14
CA SER A 97 6.48 -4.28 16.68
C SER A 97 5.33 -3.35 17.06
N ILE A 98 5.64 -2.25 17.76
CA ILE A 98 4.66 -1.26 18.21
C ILE A 98 4.98 0.06 17.53
N GLY A 99 4.52 0.19 16.28
CA GLY A 99 4.78 1.35 15.44
C GLY A 99 3.90 2.54 15.76
N ARG A 100 4.50 3.72 15.83
CA ARG A 100 3.82 5.00 15.98
C ARG A 100 4.36 5.97 14.93
N GLY A 101 3.44 6.59 14.19
CA GLY A 101 3.85 7.52 13.16
C GLY A 101 2.70 8.37 12.64
N TYR A 102 3.03 9.54 12.13
CA TYR A 102 2.08 10.42 11.48
C TYR A 102 2.75 11.26 10.40
N GLY A 103 1.98 11.67 9.42
CA GLY A 103 2.33 12.73 8.49
C GLY A 103 1.32 13.87 8.59
N TYR A 104 1.75 15.08 8.25
CA TYR A 104 0.80 16.19 8.12
C TYR A 104 -0.11 15.97 6.92
N SER A 105 -1.37 16.34 7.08
CA SER A 105 -2.41 16.24 6.07
C SER A 105 -3.24 17.52 6.08
N GLY A 106 -3.05 18.35 5.08
CA GLY A 106 -3.78 19.60 4.93
C GLY A 106 -5.27 19.36 4.70
N GLN A 107 -6.10 20.14 5.37
CA GLN A 107 -7.55 20.18 5.24
C GLN A 107 -7.99 21.48 4.60
N GLY A 108 -9.15 21.52 3.98
CA GLY A 108 -9.76 22.71 3.39
C GLY A 108 -11.27 22.59 3.33
N LEU A 109 -11.99 23.67 3.46
CA LEU A 109 -13.47 23.69 3.38
C LEU A 109 -13.94 23.16 2.03
N THR A 110 -13.20 23.47 0.96
CA THR A 110 -13.42 22.94 -0.39
C THR A 110 -12.24 22.10 -0.86
N SER A 111 -12.42 21.35 -1.95
CA SER A 111 -11.31 20.63 -2.61
C SER A 111 -10.24 21.58 -3.16
N ALA A 112 -10.63 22.78 -3.59
CA ALA A 112 -9.72 23.83 -4.05
C ALA A 112 -8.85 24.32 -2.89
N ASP A 113 -9.44 24.67 -1.74
CA ASP A 113 -8.72 25.11 -0.56
C ASP A 113 -7.72 24.04 -0.10
N ARG A 114 -8.16 22.78 -0.07
CA ARG A 114 -7.30 21.66 0.28
C ARG A 114 -6.14 21.50 -0.70
N SER A 115 -6.34 21.75 -2.00
CA SER A 115 -5.27 21.62 -3.01
C SER A 115 -4.15 22.63 -2.82
N ASN A 116 -4.41 23.76 -2.18
CA ASN A 116 -3.43 24.82 -1.94
C ASN A 116 -2.31 24.43 -0.97
N TRP A 117 -2.50 23.33 -0.19
CA TRP A 117 -1.42 22.76 0.60
C TRP A 117 -0.29 22.14 -0.23
N TYR A 118 -0.54 21.86 -1.52
CA TYR A 118 0.43 21.21 -2.41
C TYR A 118 1.06 22.20 -3.38
N GLY A 119 2.33 22.00 -3.70
CA GLY A 119 3.07 22.84 -4.65
C GLY A 119 2.78 22.52 -6.11
N SER A 120 2.00 21.48 -6.38
CA SER A 120 1.56 21.11 -7.71
C SER A 120 0.11 20.65 -7.72
N ASN A 121 -0.55 20.84 -8.85
CA ASN A 121 -1.87 20.30 -9.14
C ASN A 121 -1.88 19.76 -10.57
N ASN A 122 -2.10 18.46 -10.74
CA ASN A 122 -2.03 17.76 -12.03
C ASN A 122 -0.72 18.05 -12.81
N GLY A 123 0.41 18.09 -12.11
CA GLY A 123 1.73 18.38 -12.68
C GLY A 123 2.04 19.86 -12.91
N ASN A 124 1.07 20.74 -12.83
CA ASN A 124 1.27 22.19 -12.97
C ASN A 124 1.72 22.79 -11.63
N LEU A 125 2.56 23.82 -11.68
CA LEU A 125 2.99 24.57 -10.51
C LEU A 125 1.81 25.28 -9.86
N ASN A 126 1.68 25.14 -8.53
CA ASN A 126 0.68 25.86 -7.74
C ASN A 126 1.38 26.90 -6.85
N MET A 127 1.17 28.17 -7.16
CA MET A 127 1.75 29.31 -6.44
C MET A 127 0.79 29.96 -5.45
N THR A 128 -0.43 29.45 -5.28
CA THR A 128 -1.37 29.95 -4.26
C THR A 128 -0.74 29.83 -2.87
N PHE A 129 -0.77 30.90 -2.11
CA PHE A 129 -0.09 31.04 -0.82
C PHE A 129 1.43 30.77 -0.90
N ARG A 130 2.08 31.23 -1.98
CA ARG A 130 3.56 31.24 -2.09
C ARG A 130 4.02 32.65 -2.39
N LYS A 131 5.05 33.05 -1.65
CA LYS A 131 5.69 34.37 -1.83
C LYS A 131 6.54 34.37 -3.10
N ALA A 132 7.01 35.55 -3.49
CA ALA A 132 7.82 35.73 -4.70
C ALA A 132 9.11 34.88 -4.71
N ASP A 133 9.63 34.55 -3.54
CA ASP A 133 10.79 33.63 -3.37
C ASP A 133 10.42 32.16 -3.39
N GLY A 134 9.15 31.82 -3.57
CA GLY A 134 8.62 30.46 -3.58
C GLY A 134 8.32 29.87 -2.20
N THR A 135 8.59 30.56 -1.10
CA THR A 135 8.27 30.08 0.26
C THR A 135 6.76 30.11 0.51
N PHE A 136 6.29 29.15 1.31
CA PHE A 136 4.88 29.04 1.65
C PHE A 136 4.47 30.15 2.63
N ALA A 137 3.44 30.91 2.28
CA ALA A 137 2.94 32.06 3.03
C ALA A 137 1.93 31.64 4.11
N TYR A 138 2.40 31.09 5.22
CA TYR A 138 1.52 30.70 6.32
C TYR A 138 0.80 31.89 6.97
N ASP A 139 1.40 33.06 6.97
CA ASP A 139 0.81 34.32 7.44
C ASP A 139 -0.45 34.69 6.65
N GLU A 140 -0.48 34.45 5.34
CA GLU A 140 -1.68 34.66 4.52
C GLU A 140 -2.82 33.70 4.88
N ILE A 141 -2.49 32.47 5.28
CA ILE A 141 -3.51 31.50 5.76
C ILE A 141 -4.10 31.94 7.09
N TYR A 142 -3.28 32.51 8.00
CA TYR A 142 -3.79 33.07 9.24
C TYR A 142 -4.78 34.21 8.94
N ALA A 143 -4.41 35.18 8.10
CA ALA A 143 -5.28 36.27 7.72
C ALA A 143 -6.59 35.80 7.04
N LEU A 144 -6.50 34.77 6.17
CA LEU A 144 -7.67 34.16 5.52
C LEU A 144 -8.63 33.55 6.54
N ASN A 145 -8.10 32.83 7.51
CA ASN A 145 -8.91 32.12 8.50
C ASN A 145 -9.53 33.07 9.55
N GLU A 146 -8.79 34.07 9.99
CA GLU A 146 -9.26 35.11 10.91
C GLU A 146 -10.38 35.95 10.31
N ALA A 147 -10.37 36.18 9.00
CA ALA A 147 -11.42 36.89 8.27
C ALA A 147 -12.66 36.03 7.98
N SER A 148 -12.61 34.73 8.22
CA SER A 148 -13.69 33.79 7.87
C SER A 148 -14.68 33.57 9.00
N GLU A 149 -15.93 33.92 8.80
CA GLU A 149 -17.03 33.63 9.72
C GLU A 149 -17.43 32.14 9.74
N ASN A 150 -17.01 31.38 8.71
CA ASN A 150 -17.32 29.96 8.56
C ASN A 150 -16.29 29.03 9.22
N GLY A 151 -15.39 29.59 10.02
CA GLY A 151 -14.24 28.89 10.61
C GLY A 151 -13.05 28.82 9.67
N SER A 152 -12.05 28.04 10.03
CA SER A 152 -10.82 27.90 9.23
C SER A 152 -11.11 27.42 7.81
N VAL A 153 -10.73 28.19 6.81
CA VAL A 153 -10.79 27.80 5.40
C VAL A 153 -9.76 26.70 5.11
N MET A 154 -8.57 26.82 5.71
CA MET A 154 -7.49 25.87 5.65
C MET A 154 -7.00 25.51 7.05
N ALA A 155 -6.90 24.21 7.34
CA ALA A 155 -6.45 23.69 8.63
C ALA A 155 -5.46 22.55 8.43
N MET A 156 -4.71 22.19 9.47
CA MET A 156 -3.78 21.06 9.43
C MET A 156 -4.24 19.95 10.35
N SER A 157 -4.14 18.70 9.86
CA SER A 157 -4.33 17.49 10.65
C SER A 157 -3.09 16.60 10.65
N LYS A 158 -3.02 15.69 11.61
CA LYS A 158 -2.08 14.57 11.61
C LYS A 158 -2.78 13.31 11.12
N SER A 159 -2.32 12.76 10.00
CA SER A 159 -2.66 11.43 9.54
C SER A 159 -1.85 10.41 10.33
N LYS A 160 -2.40 9.95 11.46
CA LYS A 160 -1.79 8.95 12.34
C LYS A 160 -1.93 7.57 11.71
N ASN A 161 -0.82 6.84 11.62
CA ASN A 161 -0.77 5.47 11.13
C ASN A 161 0.05 4.65 12.15
N PHE A 162 -0.66 4.07 13.12
CA PHE A 162 -0.08 3.26 14.17
C PHE A 162 -0.26 1.79 13.85
N HIS A 163 0.63 0.95 14.35
CA HIS A 163 0.41 -0.48 14.31
C HIS A 163 0.88 -1.18 15.59
N ASN A 164 0.22 -2.26 15.89
CA ASN A 164 0.67 -3.27 16.83
C ASN A 164 0.74 -4.59 16.08
N TRP A 165 1.91 -5.21 16.07
CA TRP A 165 2.20 -6.46 15.39
C TRP A 165 2.83 -7.43 16.37
N TYR A 166 2.25 -8.61 16.50
CA TYR A 166 2.72 -9.70 17.35
C TYR A 166 2.79 -10.98 16.54
N GLY A 167 3.78 -11.80 16.78
CA GLY A 167 3.89 -13.06 16.09
C GLY A 167 4.69 -14.11 16.85
N LEU A 168 4.43 -15.34 16.45
CA LEU A 168 5.11 -16.56 16.87
C LEU A 168 5.54 -17.31 15.62
N LEU A 169 6.82 -17.64 15.52
CA LEU A 169 7.34 -18.59 14.54
C LEU A 169 8.06 -19.70 15.29
N SER A 170 7.67 -20.95 15.08
CA SER A 170 8.36 -22.09 15.68
C SER A 170 8.70 -23.11 14.60
N THR A 171 9.96 -23.50 14.53
CA THR A 171 10.52 -24.40 13.52
C THR A 171 11.22 -25.56 14.20
N TYR A 172 10.74 -26.76 13.93
CA TYR A 172 11.42 -28.00 14.26
C TYR A 172 12.31 -28.41 13.09
N THR A 173 13.54 -28.75 13.37
CA THR A 173 14.52 -29.23 12.39
C THR A 173 15.04 -30.59 12.84
N THR A 174 15.17 -31.54 11.91
CA THR A 174 15.78 -32.84 12.21
C THR A 174 16.46 -33.44 10.98
N LYS A 175 17.45 -34.30 11.23
CA LYS A 175 18.17 -35.04 10.20
C LYS A 175 17.75 -36.52 10.22
N PHE A 176 17.41 -37.05 9.05
CA PHE A 176 17.16 -38.47 8.83
C PHE A 176 18.33 -39.11 8.05
N GLY A 177 19.14 -39.92 8.75
CA GLY A 177 20.40 -40.40 8.17
C GLY A 177 21.37 -39.25 7.88
N ASP A 178 22.17 -39.45 6.80
CA ASP A 178 23.27 -38.51 6.44
C ASP A 178 22.88 -37.56 5.31
N TYR A 179 21.76 -37.79 4.64
CA TYR A 179 21.42 -37.13 3.38
C TYR A 179 20.09 -36.37 3.38
N PHE A 180 19.28 -36.50 4.42
CA PHE A 180 17.96 -35.90 4.45
C PHE A 180 17.76 -35.00 5.66
N ASP A 181 17.46 -33.74 5.40
CA ASP A 181 17.07 -32.73 6.39
C ASP A 181 15.57 -32.43 6.29
N PHE A 182 14.92 -32.30 7.42
CA PHE A 182 13.49 -31.94 7.52
C PHE A 182 13.32 -30.70 8.39
N TYR A 183 12.47 -29.80 7.91
CA TYR A 183 12.03 -28.58 8.60
C TYR A 183 10.51 -28.58 8.62
N GLY A 184 9.92 -28.29 9.76
CA GLY A 184 8.46 -28.14 9.86
C GLY A 184 8.10 -27.22 10.98
N GLY A 185 7.02 -26.47 10.82
CA GLY A 185 6.71 -25.47 11.85
C GLY A 185 5.37 -24.81 11.69
N ILE A 186 5.15 -23.85 12.58
CA ILE A 186 3.95 -23.02 12.67
C ILE A 186 4.32 -21.55 12.62
N ASP A 187 3.46 -20.75 11.99
CA ASP A 187 3.51 -19.28 11.95
C ASP A 187 2.17 -18.74 12.41
N TYR A 188 2.20 -17.87 13.41
CA TYR A 188 1.04 -17.10 13.86
C TYR A 188 1.37 -15.63 13.86
N ARG A 189 0.45 -14.78 13.37
CA ARG A 189 0.63 -13.35 13.26
C ARG A 189 -0.69 -12.60 13.50
N TYR A 190 -0.63 -11.65 14.40
CA TYR A 190 -1.71 -10.71 14.65
C TYR A 190 -1.23 -9.29 14.37
N TYR A 191 -1.99 -8.56 13.59
CA TYR A 191 -1.72 -7.16 13.25
C TYR A 191 -2.95 -6.31 13.46
N LYS A 192 -2.77 -5.16 14.10
CA LYS A 192 -3.74 -4.08 14.21
C LYS A 192 -3.12 -2.81 13.66
N GLY A 193 -3.68 -2.24 12.59
CA GLY A 193 -3.34 -0.93 12.06
C GLY A 193 -4.39 0.09 12.48
N THR A 194 -4.01 1.19 13.11
CA THR A 194 -4.90 2.30 13.48
C THR A 194 -4.66 3.48 12.54
N HIS A 195 -5.73 3.97 11.93
CA HIS A 195 -5.71 5.05 10.95
C HIS A 195 -6.66 6.16 11.39
N THR A 196 -6.10 7.29 11.85
CA THR A 196 -6.86 8.42 12.41
C THR A 196 -6.33 9.73 11.87
N ASN A 197 -7.20 10.68 11.55
CA ASN A 197 -6.80 12.06 11.27
C ASN A 197 -7.31 12.97 12.39
N GLU A 198 -6.39 13.71 13.02
CA GLU A 198 -6.67 14.60 14.14
C GLU A 198 -6.19 16.02 13.83
N LEU A 199 -7.06 17.02 14.03
CA LEU A 199 -6.70 18.42 13.83
C LEU A 199 -5.58 18.84 14.79
N VAL A 200 -4.60 19.58 14.27
CA VAL A 200 -3.42 20.04 15.04
C VAL A 200 -3.17 21.54 14.95
N ASP A 201 -3.66 22.21 13.92
CA ASP A 201 -3.51 23.66 13.76
C ASP A 201 -4.69 24.20 12.94
N LEU A 202 -5.38 25.21 13.48
CA LEU A 202 -6.48 25.91 12.83
C LEU A 202 -6.01 27.21 12.15
N TYR A 203 -4.72 27.54 12.26
CA TYR A 203 -4.12 28.76 11.67
C TYR A 203 -4.94 30.02 11.92
N GLY A 204 -5.23 30.33 13.19
CA GLY A 204 -5.95 31.54 13.60
C GLY A 204 -7.46 31.45 13.57
N GLY A 205 -8.05 30.43 12.97
CA GLY A 205 -9.50 30.26 12.97
C GLY A 205 -10.03 29.67 14.28
N ASP A 206 -11.27 29.99 14.61
CA ASP A 206 -11.91 29.54 15.85
C ASP A 206 -12.31 28.06 15.85
N PHE A 207 -12.64 27.53 14.68
CA PHE A 207 -13.09 26.13 14.48
C PHE A 207 -12.87 25.71 13.04
N TYR A 208 -13.03 24.41 12.77
CA TYR A 208 -13.04 23.85 11.41
C TYR A 208 -14.33 23.02 11.22
N VAL A 209 -14.90 23.03 10.01
CA VAL A 209 -16.09 22.23 9.66
C VAL A 209 -15.72 21.21 8.58
N ASP A 210 -15.71 19.93 8.93
CA ASP A 210 -15.41 18.82 8.01
C ASP A 210 -16.66 18.31 7.27
N SER A 211 -17.42 19.23 6.66
CA SER A 211 -18.70 18.88 6.03
C SER A 211 -18.53 17.93 4.84
N SER A 212 -17.47 18.08 4.06
CA SER A 212 -17.23 17.25 2.87
C SER A 212 -16.99 15.78 3.19
N SER A 213 -16.29 15.46 4.28
CA SER A 213 -16.09 14.08 4.73
C SER A 213 -17.31 13.55 5.45
N ARG A 214 -17.96 14.38 6.28
CA ARG A 214 -19.09 13.96 7.10
C ARG A 214 -20.37 13.75 6.31
N LYS A 215 -20.58 14.46 5.20
CA LYS A 215 -21.65 14.18 4.24
C LYS A 215 -21.54 12.82 3.55
N ARG A 216 -20.36 12.22 3.51
CA ARG A 216 -20.17 10.88 2.96
C ARG A 216 -20.66 9.75 3.84
N VAL A 217 -21.09 10.06 5.03
CA VAL A 217 -21.64 9.10 5.97
C VAL A 217 -22.92 8.50 5.38
N LEU A 218 -22.90 7.18 5.17
CA LEU A 218 -24.02 6.47 4.58
C LEU A 218 -25.14 6.29 5.60
N ALA A 219 -26.33 6.79 5.29
CA ALA A 219 -27.49 6.78 6.17
C ALA A 219 -27.88 5.39 6.69
N SER A 220 -27.59 4.34 5.91
CA SER A 220 -27.96 2.96 6.23
C SER A 220 -27.04 2.27 7.24
N ASN A 221 -25.92 2.85 7.63
CA ASN A 221 -24.89 2.13 8.37
C ASN A 221 -24.22 2.89 9.51
N ASN A 222 -24.68 4.11 9.87
CA ASN A 222 -24.09 4.81 11.00
C ASN A 222 -25.02 5.79 11.73
N ALA A 223 -24.73 6.07 13.00
CA ALA A 223 -25.48 6.97 13.87
C ALA A 223 -25.32 8.45 13.47
N ALA A 224 -24.27 8.80 12.74
CA ALA A 224 -24.06 10.17 12.29
C ALA A 224 -25.11 10.59 11.25
N ALA A 225 -25.62 9.67 10.46
CA ALA A 225 -26.75 9.93 9.58
C ALA A 225 -28.03 10.28 10.35
N ALA A 226 -28.28 9.65 11.49
CA ALA A 226 -29.38 10.00 12.38
C ALA A 226 -29.20 11.37 13.05
N ALA A 227 -27.95 11.79 13.30
CA ALA A 227 -27.62 13.11 13.83
C ALA A 227 -27.79 14.24 12.79
N GLY A 228 -27.82 13.91 11.50
CA GLY A 228 -28.11 14.83 10.41
C GLY A 228 -27.17 16.03 10.33
N SER A 229 -27.75 17.21 10.18
CA SER A 229 -26.99 18.47 9.98
C SER A 229 -26.11 18.83 11.17
N SER A 230 -26.44 18.45 12.38
CA SER A 230 -25.64 18.73 13.59
C SER A 230 -24.28 18.03 13.54
N PHE A 231 -24.23 16.79 13.04
CA PHE A 231 -22.97 16.08 12.82
C PHE A 231 -22.18 16.68 11.66
N VAL A 232 -22.83 16.95 10.53
CA VAL A 232 -22.17 17.46 9.32
C VAL A 232 -21.54 18.83 9.55
N ASN A 233 -22.22 19.70 10.30
CA ASN A 233 -21.82 21.08 10.55
C ASN A 233 -21.14 21.28 11.93
N GLN A 234 -20.68 20.20 12.56
CA GLN A 234 -20.01 20.29 13.85
C GLN A 234 -18.78 21.21 13.76
N LYS A 235 -18.68 22.16 14.70
CA LYS A 235 -17.54 23.04 14.87
C LYS A 235 -16.41 22.30 15.61
N LEU A 236 -15.38 21.90 14.87
CA LEU A 236 -14.28 21.11 15.37
C LEU A 236 -13.14 21.99 15.88
N LYS A 237 -12.44 21.53 16.90
CA LYS A 237 -11.27 22.17 17.52
C LYS A 237 -10.02 21.32 17.32
N VAL A 238 -8.88 21.87 17.69
CA VAL A 238 -7.62 21.10 17.75
C VAL A 238 -7.81 19.89 18.67
N GLY A 239 -7.39 18.70 18.21
CA GLY A 239 -7.61 17.42 18.87
C GLY A 239 -8.80 16.63 18.34
N ASP A 240 -9.75 17.29 17.67
CA ASP A 240 -10.90 16.59 17.08
C ASP A 240 -10.55 15.82 15.82
N ILE A 241 -11.34 14.79 15.54
CA ILE A 241 -11.15 13.88 14.42
C ILE A 241 -11.83 14.43 13.15
N VAL A 242 -11.08 14.38 12.05
CA VAL A 242 -11.55 14.69 10.71
C VAL A 242 -11.30 13.51 9.77
N TYR A 243 -12.11 13.34 8.76
CA TYR A 243 -11.93 12.47 7.61
C TYR A 243 -12.00 10.97 7.92
N ARG A 244 -11.32 10.43 8.94
CA ARG A 244 -11.32 8.99 9.25
C ARG A 244 -10.86 8.69 10.67
N ASP A 245 -11.42 7.61 11.24
CA ASP A 245 -10.93 6.96 12.44
C ASP A 245 -11.33 5.49 12.44
N PHE A 246 -10.40 4.62 12.03
CA PHE A 246 -10.65 3.18 12.00
C PHE A 246 -9.40 2.35 12.32
N ASP A 247 -9.65 1.13 12.74
CA ASP A 247 -8.66 0.08 12.87
C ASP A 247 -8.86 -0.98 11.78
N GLY A 248 -7.76 -1.41 11.15
CA GLY A 248 -7.71 -2.59 10.30
C GLY A 248 -6.99 -3.72 11.01
N TYR A 249 -7.55 -4.93 10.95
CA TYR A 249 -7.01 -6.10 11.61
C TYR A 249 -6.68 -7.19 10.61
N VAL A 250 -5.53 -7.85 10.84
CA VAL A 250 -5.10 -9.03 10.10
C VAL A 250 -4.67 -10.09 11.10
N MET A 251 -5.23 -11.29 10.97
CA MET A 251 -4.77 -12.47 11.68
C MET A 251 -4.34 -13.52 10.65
N SER A 252 -3.13 -14.02 10.78
CA SER A 252 -2.60 -15.07 9.91
C SER A 252 -2.07 -16.21 10.76
N GLU A 253 -2.44 -17.41 10.39
CA GLU A 253 -2.01 -18.64 11.04
C GLU A 253 -1.72 -19.70 9.98
N GLY A 254 -0.61 -20.41 10.13
CA GLY A 254 -0.18 -21.35 9.12
C GLY A 254 0.74 -22.43 9.65
N VAL A 255 0.88 -23.44 8.83
CA VAL A 255 1.83 -24.54 9.00
C VAL A 255 2.65 -24.71 7.74
N PHE A 256 3.90 -25.12 7.89
CA PHE A 256 4.80 -25.38 6.78
C PHE A 256 5.67 -26.59 7.03
N ALA A 257 6.13 -27.20 5.94
CA ALA A 257 7.12 -28.25 5.96
C ALA A 257 8.03 -28.18 4.74
N GLN A 258 9.29 -28.61 4.92
CA GLN A 258 10.29 -28.72 3.87
C GLN A 258 11.15 -29.97 4.12
N GLY A 259 11.43 -30.71 3.06
CA GLY A 259 12.42 -31.76 3.04
C GLY A 259 13.54 -31.41 2.07
N GLU A 260 14.78 -31.63 2.48
CA GLU A 260 15.98 -31.45 1.68
C GLU A 260 16.76 -32.76 1.58
N TYR A 261 17.22 -33.06 0.39
CA TYR A 261 18.07 -34.20 0.10
C TYR A 261 19.40 -33.73 -0.47
N ASN A 262 20.48 -34.11 0.17
CA ASN A 262 21.84 -33.74 -0.25
C ASN A 262 22.72 -34.98 -0.26
N ARG A 263 23.10 -35.42 -1.46
CA ARG A 263 24.02 -36.56 -1.63
C ARG A 263 24.88 -36.39 -2.87
N ASP A 264 26.18 -36.53 -2.71
CA ASP A 264 27.20 -36.46 -3.76
C ASP A 264 27.02 -35.20 -4.63
N LYS A 265 26.54 -35.37 -5.88
CA LYS A 265 26.36 -34.31 -6.85
C LYS A 265 24.95 -33.71 -6.84
N LEU A 266 24.00 -34.31 -6.13
CA LEU A 266 22.60 -33.93 -6.15
C LEU A 266 22.17 -33.26 -4.84
N SER A 267 21.62 -32.05 -4.96
CA SER A 267 20.84 -31.42 -3.92
C SER A 267 19.42 -31.17 -4.43
N ALA A 268 18.41 -31.50 -3.63
CA ALA A 268 17.01 -31.29 -3.99
C ALA A 268 16.19 -30.89 -2.76
N PHE A 269 15.13 -30.13 -2.97
CA PHE A 269 14.17 -29.83 -1.90
C PHE A 269 12.73 -29.87 -2.41
N ILE A 270 11.84 -30.13 -1.48
CA ILE A 270 10.39 -29.90 -1.63
C ILE A 270 9.87 -29.19 -0.39
N SER A 271 9.03 -28.18 -0.58
CA SER A 271 8.41 -27.45 0.52
C SER A 271 6.94 -27.15 0.23
N GLY A 272 6.17 -27.02 1.29
CA GLY A 272 4.77 -26.62 1.22
C GLY A 272 4.31 -25.93 2.49
N SER A 273 3.28 -25.09 2.34
CA SER A 273 2.59 -24.49 3.48
C SER A 273 1.12 -24.32 3.20
N VAL A 274 0.34 -24.27 4.27
CA VAL A 274 -1.07 -23.86 4.26
C VAL A 274 -1.27 -22.83 5.35
N SER A 275 -2.02 -21.76 5.04
CA SER A 275 -2.31 -20.69 5.99
C SER A 275 -3.74 -20.18 5.83
N ASN A 276 -4.32 -19.67 6.93
CA ASN A 276 -5.52 -18.87 6.91
C ASN A 276 -5.16 -17.40 7.19
N THR A 277 -5.73 -16.48 6.43
CA THR A 277 -5.60 -15.03 6.69
C THR A 277 -6.99 -14.43 6.85
N GLY A 278 -7.27 -13.95 8.05
CA GLY A 278 -8.52 -13.28 8.41
C GLY A 278 -8.36 -11.77 8.44
N TYR A 279 -9.33 -11.05 7.87
CA TYR A 279 -9.38 -9.60 7.83
C TYR A 279 -10.67 -9.09 8.43
N TRP A 280 -10.61 -8.01 9.25
CA TRP A 280 -11.76 -7.25 9.70
C TRP A 280 -11.41 -5.80 9.99
N ARG A 281 -12.42 -4.91 10.02
CA ARG A 281 -12.30 -3.49 10.37
C ARG A 281 -13.13 -3.16 11.60
N TYR A 282 -12.73 -2.10 12.28
CA TYR A 282 -13.52 -1.43 13.30
C TYR A 282 -13.44 0.07 13.04
N ASP A 283 -14.56 0.68 12.66
CA ASP A 283 -14.65 2.08 12.26
C ASP A 283 -15.44 2.89 13.30
N ARG A 284 -14.88 4.00 13.75
CA ARG A 284 -15.47 4.89 14.75
C ARG A 284 -15.95 6.21 14.17
N PHE A 285 -15.71 6.47 12.87
CA PHE A 285 -16.05 7.72 12.23
C PHE A 285 -17.31 7.62 11.36
N TYR A 286 -17.39 6.60 10.52
CA TYR A 286 -18.49 6.42 9.56
C TYR A 286 -19.61 5.52 10.08
N TYR A 287 -19.41 4.77 11.18
CA TYR A 287 -20.36 3.79 11.69
C TYR A 287 -20.69 4.05 13.16
N ASP A 288 -21.92 3.76 13.56
CA ASP A 288 -22.30 3.68 14.97
C ASP A 288 -21.66 2.46 15.65
N LYS A 289 -21.77 2.40 16.96
CA LYS A 289 -21.16 1.33 17.77
C LYS A 289 -21.65 -0.08 17.37
N ALA A 290 -22.90 -0.19 16.96
CA ALA A 290 -23.51 -1.49 16.59
C ALA A 290 -22.96 -2.00 15.25
N HIS A 291 -22.61 -1.10 14.33
CA HIS A 291 -22.15 -1.41 12.97
C HIS A 291 -20.64 -1.15 12.76
N ALA A 292 -19.94 -0.70 13.81
CA ALA A 292 -18.52 -0.32 13.74
C ALA A 292 -17.61 -1.48 13.31
N LYS A 293 -17.92 -2.72 13.72
CA LYS A 293 -17.15 -3.91 13.36
C LYS A 293 -17.69 -4.53 12.07
N SER A 294 -16.81 -4.69 11.08
CA SER A 294 -17.13 -5.41 9.84
C SER A 294 -17.30 -6.91 10.06
N LYS A 295 -17.83 -7.60 9.06
CA LYS A 295 -17.66 -9.05 8.96
C LYS A 295 -16.17 -9.39 8.92
N THR A 296 -15.80 -10.56 9.46
CA THR A 296 -14.47 -11.16 9.24
C THR A 296 -14.51 -11.95 7.93
N VAL A 297 -13.55 -11.70 7.06
CA VAL A 297 -13.36 -12.48 5.82
C VAL A 297 -12.07 -13.25 5.91
N ASN A 298 -12.11 -14.53 5.53
CA ASN A 298 -10.99 -15.46 5.64
C ASN A 298 -10.58 -15.97 4.26
N PHE A 299 -9.28 -16.12 4.05
CA PHE A 299 -8.68 -16.60 2.82
C PHE A 299 -7.68 -17.71 3.15
N ILE A 300 -7.92 -18.91 2.63
CA ILE A 300 -6.97 -20.02 2.74
C ILE A 300 -5.91 -19.86 1.66
N GLY A 301 -4.68 -19.62 2.10
CA GLY A 301 -3.50 -19.58 1.25
C GLY A 301 -2.72 -20.89 1.32
N TRP A 302 -1.96 -21.19 0.27
CA TRP A 302 -1.05 -22.32 0.26
C TRP A 302 0.10 -22.08 -0.72
N ASN A 303 1.19 -22.78 -0.51
CA ASN A 303 2.26 -22.85 -1.50
C ASN A 303 2.83 -24.26 -1.59
N ALA A 304 3.37 -24.58 -2.77
CA ALA A 304 4.19 -25.75 -3.01
C ALA A 304 5.38 -25.32 -3.88
N LYS A 305 6.59 -25.71 -3.46
CA LYS A 305 7.83 -25.40 -4.17
C LYS A 305 8.73 -26.62 -4.18
N GLY A 306 9.51 -26.77 -5.23
CA GLY A 306 10.55 -27.77 -5.32
C GLY A 306 11.69 -27.28 -6.20
N GLY A 307 12.85 -27.82 -5.96
CA GLY A 307 14.03 -27.48 -6.73
C GLY A 307 15.08 -28.56 -6.63
N LEU A 308 15.95 -28.55 -7.61
CA LEU A 308 17.11 -29.42 -7.65
C LEU A 308 18.33 -28.68 -8.19
N ASN A 309 19.48 -29.06 -7.71
CA ASN A 309 20.78 -28.68 -8.26
C ASN A 309 21.62 -29.94 -8.48
N TYR A 310 22.25 -30.03 -9.64
CA TYR A 310 23.13 -31.13 -9.97
C TYR A 310 24.52 -30.62 -10.39
N ASN A 311 25.53 -30.99 -9.65
CA ASN A 311 26.93 -30.67 -9.97
C ASN A 311 27.43 -31.64 -11.05
N LEU A 312 27.47 -31.19 -12.31
CA LEU A 312 28.00 -31.95 -13.44
C LEU A 312 29.45 -32.32 -13.22
N THR A 313 30.24 -31.32 -12.79
CA THR A 313 31.64 -31.45 -12.38
C THR A 313 31.86 -30.57 -11.14
N GLU A 314 33.11 -30.46 -10.66
CA GLU A 314 33.48 -29.52 -9.58
C GLU A 314 33.26 -28.05 -9.95
N ASN A 315 33.29 -27.76 -11.25
CA ASN A 315 33.21 -26.39 -11.79
C ASN A 315 31.85 -26.04 -12.41
N HIS A 316 31.00 -27.02 -12.69
CA HIS A 316 29.78 -26.86 -13.47
C HIS A 316 28.58 -27.39 -12.70
N ASN A 317 27.53 -26.61 -12.59
CA ASN A 317 26.26 -27.06 -12.06
C ASN A 317 25.08 -26.60 -12.91
N VAL A 318 24.01 -27.32 -12.83
CA VAL A 318 22.69 -26.97 -13.39
C VAL A 318 21.67 -27.03 -12.28
N PHE A 319 20.69 -26.14 -12.33
CA PHE A 319 19.58 -26.18 -11.37
C PHE A 319 18.23 -25.91 -12.04
N ALA A 320 17.19 -26.37 -11.39
CA ALA A 320 15.81 -26.04 -11.75
C ALA A 320 14.98 -25.83 -10.51
N ASN A 321 14.10 -24.82 -10.54
CA ASN A 321 13.16 -24.50 -9.50
C ASN A 321 11.75 -24.39 -10.08
N ILE A 322 10.75 -24.87 -9.34
CA ILE A 322 9.34 -24.68 -9.66
C ILE A 322 8.59 -24.29 -8.39
N GLY A 323 7.62 -23.39 -8.53
CA GLY A 323 6.80 -22.98 -7.40
C GLY A 323 5.41 -22.52 -7.82
N TYR A 324 4.45 -22.82 -6.95
CA TYR A 324 3.11 -22.29 -7.03
C TYR A 324 2.70 -21.72 -5.67
N ILE A 325 2.20 -20.49 -5.67
CA ILE A 325 1.77 -19.77 -4.48
C ILE A 325 0.35 -19.27 -4.69
N SER A 326 -0.53 -19.52 -3.71
CA SER A 326 -1.85 -18.91 -3.59
C SER A 326 -1.89 -18.16 -2.27
N ARG A 327 -2.04 -16.84 -2.31
CA ARG A 327 -2.05 -16.00 -1.12
C ARG A 327 -3.30 -15.13 -1.04
N ALA A 328 -3.68 -14.75 0.17
CA ALA A 328 -4.76 -13.81 0.42
C ALA A 328 -4.58 -12.51 -0.38
N PRO A 329 -5.67 -11.92 -0.91
CA PRO A 329 -5.62 -10.61 -1.55
C PRO A 329 -5.24 -9.52 -0.53
N PHE A 330 -4.90 -8.33 -1.00
CA PHE A 330 -4.63 -7.22 -0.10
C PHE A 330 -5.87 -6.83 0.71
N PHE A 331 -5.65 -6.30 1.92
CA PHE A 331 -6.70 -5.78 2.78
C PHE A 331 -7.54 -4.71 2.08
N SER A 332 -6.89 -3.67 1.55
CA SER A 332 -7.56 -2.57 0.84
C SER A 332 -7.65 -2.87 -0.65
N GLY A 333 -8.84 -2.74 -1.22
CA GLY A 333 -9.12 -3.00 -2.63
C GLY A 333 -9.27 -4.48 -2.97
N GLY A 334 -8.70 -5.39 -2.18
CA GLY A 334 -8.88 -6.82 -2.29
C GLY A 334 -10.02 -7.31 -1.41
N ALA A 335 -9.79 -7.44 -0.10
CA ALA A 335 -10.80 -7.91 0.86
C ALA A 335 -11.91 -6.89 1.12
N PHE A 336 -11.58 -5.59 1.18
CA PHE A 336 -12.52 -4.49 1.35
C PHE A 336 -12.57 -3.61 0.11
N LEU A 337 -13.77 -3.21 -0.32
CA LEU A 337 -13.99 -2.36 -1.50
C LEU A 337 -13.34 -0.98 -1.34
N ASN A 338 -13.55 -0.34 -0.20
CA ASN A 338 -12.92 0.93 0.17
C ASN A 338 -12.65 0.99 1.67
N SER A 339 -11.53 0.42 2.09
CA SER A 339 -11.18 0.28 3.50
C SER A 339 -10.95 1.61 4.24
N THR A 340 -10.89 2.74 3.56
CA THR A 340 -10.72 4.04 4.20
C THR A 340 -12.02 4.53 4.85
N VAL A 341 -13.16 4.26 4.23
CA VAL A 341 -14.46 4.82 4.60
C VAL A 341 -15.58 3.78 4.78
N SER A 342 -15.34 2.51 4.46
CA SER A 342 -16.39 1.50 4.43
C SER A 342 -15.97 0.16 5.02
N ASN A 343 -16.92 -0.48 5.72
CA ASN A 343 -16.87 -1.86 6.19
C ASN A 343 -17.30 -2.87 5.11
N ALA A 344 -17.68 -2.40 3.92
CA ALA A 344 -18.13 -3.26 2.83
C ALA A 344 -16.99 -4.15 2.33
N THR A 345 -17.21 -5.46 2.42
CA THR A 345 -16.30 -6.46 1.89
C THR A 345 -16.48 -6.63 0.39
N ASN A 346 -15.42 -7.00 -0.30
CA ASN A 346 -15.46 -7.29 -1.73
C ASN A 346 -15.95 -8.73 -1.96
N PRO A 347 -17.14 -8.95 -2.55
CA PRO A 347 -17.65 -10.30 -2.79
C PRO A 347 -16.84 -11.06 -3.85
N ASP A 348 -16.13 -10.34 -4.73
CA ASP A 348 -15.33 -10.92 -5.81
C ASP A 348 -13.86 -11.14 -5.39
N ALA A 349 -13.55 -10.94 -4.10
CA ALA A 349 -12.19 -11.11 -3.59
C ALA A 349 -11.71 -12.56 -3.76
N VAL A 350 -10.58 -12.72 -4.43
CA VAL A 350 -9.94 -14.01 -4.66
C VAL A 350 -8.46 -13.95 -4.30
N ASN A 351 -7.88 -15.11 -4.00
CA ASN A 351 -6.45 -15.21 -3.79
C ASN A 351 -5.67 -14.81 -5.04
N GLU A 352 -4.60 -14.06 -4.84
CA GLU A 352 -3.57 -13.89 -5.86
C GLU A 352 -2.75 -15.17 -5.98
N LYS A 353 -2.38 -15.53 -7.21
CA LYS A 353 -1.61 -16.75 -7.50
C LYS A 353 -0.35 -16.40 -8.27
N VAL A 354 0.72 -17.12 -7.98
CA VAL A 354 1.99 -17.01 -8.70
C VAL A 354 2.47 -18.39 -9.05
N PHE A 355 2.63 -18.64 -10.33
CA PHE A 355 3.39 -19.79 -10.84
C PHE A 355 4.76 -19.29 -11.28
N SER A 356 5.83 -19.98 -10.89
CA SER A 356 7.19 -19.67 -11.31
C SER A 356 7.95 -20.93 -11.64
N PHE A 357 8.70 -20.87 -12.74
CA PHE A 357 9.65 -21.88 -13.14
C PHE A 357 10.96 -21.20 -13.52
N GLU A 358 12.09 -21.75 -13.10
CA GLU A 358 13.42 -21.25 -13.37
C GLU A 358 14.37 -22.43 -13.66
N ILE A 359 15.25 -22.25 -14.63
CA ILE A 359 16.38 -23.14 -14.87
C ILE A 359 17.66 -22.29 -14.97
N GLY A 360 18.75 -22.85 -14.52
CA GLY A 360 20.02 -22.13 -14.56
C GLY A 360 21.22 -23.04 -14.70
N TYR A 361 22.31 -22.40 -15.09
CA TYR A 361 23.61 -23.01 -15.23
C TYR A 361 24.65 -22.12 -14.54
N GLY A 362 25.50 -22.73 -13.73
CA GLY A 362 26.61 -22.10 -13.07
C GLY A 362 27.96 -22.68 -13.51
N TYR A 363 28.90 -21.79 -13.72
CA TYR A 363 30.32 -22.13 -13.91
C TYR A 363 31.14 -21.42 -12.86
N ARG A 364 32.05 -22.12 -12.19
CA ARG A 364 32.99 -21.55 -11.23
C ARG A 364 34.38 -22.14 -11.40
N SER A 365 35.35 -21.25 -11.60
CA SER A 365 36.77 -21.56 -11.58
C SER A 365 37.52 -20.58 -10.68
N SER A 366 38.85 -20.73 -10.59
CA SER A 366 39.70 -19.82 -9.80
C SER A 366 39.67 -18.37 -10.32
N PHE A 367 39.38 -18.14 -11.60
CA PHE A 367 39.43 -16.81 -12.21
C PHE A 367 38.06 -16.35 -12.76
N LEU A 368 37.07 -17.21 -12.89
CA LEU A 368 35.80 -16.87 -13.51
C LEU A 368 34.63 -17.57 -12.79
N THR A 369 33.62 -16.80 -12.40
CA THR A 369 32.31 -17.28 -12.01
C THR A 369 31.27 -16.70 -12.97
N VAL A 370 30.39 -17.55 -13.51
CA VAL A 370 29.29 -17.17 -14.40
C VAL A 370 28.03 -17.88 -13.95
N ASN A 371 26.92 -17.16 -13.90
CA ASN A 371 25.58 -17.72 -13.74
C ASN A 371 24.69 -17.27 -14.90
N ILE A 372 23.94 -18.19 -15.46
CA ILE A 372 22.93 -17.93 -16.49
C ILE A 372 21.63 -18.52 -16.02
N ASN A 373 20.57 -17.70 -15.95
CA ASN A 373 19.25 -18.12 -15.51
C ASN A 373 18.22 -17.79 -16.58
N ALA A 374 17.29 -18.70 -16.83
CA ALA A 374 16.09 -18.44 -17.60
C ALA A 374 14.87 -18.66 -16.70
N TYR A 375 13.95 -17.70 -16.70
CA TYR A 375 12.80 -17.74 -15.83
C TYR A 375 11.49 -17.50 -16.58
N HIS A 376 10.42 -18.07 -16.02
CA HIS A 376 9.04 -17.86 -16.46
C HIS A 376 8.16 -17.76 -15.22
N THR A 377 7.60 -16.56 -14.94
CA THR A 377 6.73 -16.30 -13.81
C THR A 377 5.41 -15.71 -14.28
N ARG A 378 4.32 -16.32 -13.90
CA ARG A 378 2.96 -15.86 -14.18
C ARG A 378 2.27 -15.46 -12.88
N TRP A 379 1.93 -14.18 -12.78
CA TRP A 379 1.06 -13.62 -11.76
C TRP A 379 -0.38 -13.72 -12.25
N MET A 380 -1.27 -14.23 -11.39
CA MET A 380 -2.68 -14.45 -11.73
C MET A 380 -3.57 -13.88 -10.64
N ASP A 381 -4.74 -13.40 -11.05
CA ASP A 381 -5.80 -12.91 -10.17
C ASP A 381 -5.35 -11.79 -9.23
N LYS A 382 -4.37 -10.99 -9.67
CA LYS A 382 -3.92 -9.82 -8.93
C LYS A 382 -5.03 -8.78 -8.88
N THR A 383 -5.25 -8.20 -7.70
CA THR A 383 -6.16 -7.07 -7.51
C THR A 383 -5.43 -5.76 -7.74
N THR A 384 -6.02 -4.87 -8.51
CA THR A 384 -5.55 -3.49 -8.68
C THR A 384 -6.69 -2.53 -8.41
N THR A 385 -6.43 -1.53 -7.56
CA THR A 385 -7.38 -0.48 -7.23
C THR A 385 -6.99 0.82 -7.91
N ARG A 386 -7.95 1.52 -8.48
CA ARG A 386 -7.82 2.87 -9.01
C ARG A 386 -8.91 3.75 -8.41
N SER A 387 -8.59 4.99 -8.14
CA SER A 387 -9.59 5.99 -7.77
C SER A 387 -9.63 7.09 -8.82
N GLN A 388 -10.84 7.56 -9.11
CA GLN A 388 -11.10 8.62 -10.07
C GLN A 388 -12.10 9.59 -9.46
N ASP A 389 -11.85 10.88 -9.61
CA ASP A 389 -12.83 11.90 -9.27
C ASP A 389 -13.94 11.89 -10.33
N ILE A 390 -15.18 11.88 -9.88
CA ILE A 390 -16.39 11.90 -10.72
C ILE A 390 -17.26 13.07 -10.29
N THR A 391 -17.96 13.68 -11.25
CA THR A 391 -18.82 14.86 -11.05
C THR A 391 -20.28 14.59 -11.36
N ASN A 392 -20.62 13.37 -11.76
CA ASN A 392 -21.95 12.98 -12.21
C ASN A 392 -22.60 11.90 -11.31
N TYR A 393 -22.17 11.78 -10.06
CA TYR A 393 -22.86 10.95 -9.08
C TYR A 393 -24.14 11.65 -8.64
N TYR A 394 -25.28 10.97 -8.77
CA TYR A 394 -26.59 11.53 -8.55
C TYR A 394 -27.24 10.95 -7.30
N GLU A 395 -27.58 11.82 -6.36
CA GLU A 395 -28.21 11.45 -5.10
C GLU A 395 -29.76 11.64 -5.12
N GLY A 396 -30.31 12.09 -6.26
CA GLY A 396 -31.75 12.21 -6.44
C GLY A 396 -32.42 10.89 -6.80
N SER A 397 -33.74 10.88 -6.80
CA SER A 397 -34.56 9.74 -7.24
C SER A 397 -34.60 9.67 -8.77
N LEU A 398 -34.48 8.46 -9.34
CA LEU A 398 -34.67 8.25 -10.79
C LEU A 398 -36.13 8.33 -11.23
N SER A 399 -37.09 8.29 -10.27
CA SER A 399 -38.52 8.45 -10.56
C SER A 399 -39.00 9.91 -10.62
N GLU A 400 -38.12 10.85 -10.25
CA GLU A 400 -38.38 12.29 -10.30
C GLU A 400 -37.66 12.92 -11.49
N PRO A 401 -38.09 14.10 -11.98
CA PRO A 401 -37.34 14.83 -13.00
C PRO A 401 -35.92 15.13 -12.56
N TYR A 402 -34.99 15.16 -13.49
CA TYR A 402 -33.61 15.47 -13.23
C TYR A 402 -33.45 16.84 -12.55
N ASP A 403 -32.74 16.85 -11.43
CA ASP A 403 -32.35 18.03 -10.66
C ASP A 403 -30.82 18.12 -10.55
N ALA A 404 -30.23 19.10 -11.22
CA ALA A 404 -28.78 19.28 -11.23
C ALA A 404 -28.20 19.56 -9.83
N SER A 405 -29.00 20.07 -8.87
CA SER A 405 -28.55 20.29 -7.49
C SER A 405 -28.26 18.99 -6.71
N LYS A 406 -28.72 17.86 -7.21
CA LYS A 406 -28.48 16.52 -6.68
C LYS A 406 -27.23 15.84 -7.25
N LEU A 407 -26.51 16.50 -8.16
CA LEU A 407 -25.21 16.02 -8.60
C LEU A 407 -24.16 16.29 -7.54
N VAL A 408 -23.39 15.27 -7.23
CA VAL A 408 -22.32 15.32 -6.24
C VAL A 408 -20.99 14.98 -6.90
N SER A 409 -20.00 15.83 -6.66
CA SER A 409 -18.61 15.52 -7.00
C SER A 409 -18.03 14.63 -5.91
N THR A 410 -17.60 13.43 -6.25
CA THR A 410 -17.07 12.46 -5.31
C THR A 410 -15.97 11.61 -5.94
N LYS A 411 -15.42 10.70 -5.16
CA LYS A 411 -14.39 9.76 -5.61
C LYS A 411 -14.98 8.38 -5.87
N SER A 412 -14.88 7.93 -7.11
CA SER A 412 -15.13 6.54 -7.45
C SER A 412 -13.86 5.70 -7.20
N VAL A 413 -14.04 4.51 -6.68
CA VAL A 413 -13.00 3.49 -6.51
C VAL A 413 -13.35 2.31 -7.42
N ILE A 414 -12.39 1.90 -8.23
CA ILE A 414 -12.51 0.77 -9.14
C ILE A 414 -11.60 -0.34 -8.62
N ASN A 415 -12.20 -1.45 -8.23
CA ASN A 415 -11.49 -2.64 -7.79
C ASN A 415 -11.45 -3.64 -8.95
N MET A 416 -10.31 -3.69 -9.63
CA MET A 416 -10.10 -4.60 -10.75
C MET A 416 -9.55 -5.92 -10.25
N GLN A 417 -10.26 -7.00 -10.55
CA GLN A 417 -9.87 -8.37 -10.26
C GLN A 417 -9.31 -9.05 -11.51
N GLY A 418 -8.57 -10.13 -11.31
CA GLY A 418 -8.11 -10.97 -12.40
C GLY A 418 -7.05 -10.32 -13.29
N VAL A 419 -6.29 -9.37 -12.76
CA VAL A 419 -5.15 -8.77 -13.47
C VAL A 419 -4.02 -9.77 -13.51
N ASN A 420 -3.65 -10.23 -14.70
CA ASN A 420 -2.59 -11.22 -14.90
C ASN A 420 -1.39 -10.59 -15.58
N ALA A 421 -0.19 -10.96 -15.12
CA ALA A 421 1.06 -10.53 -15.72
C ALA A 421 1.98 -11.72 -15.98
N LEU A 422 2.67 -11.69 -17.10
CA LEU A 422 3.70 -12.64 -17.47
C LEU A 422 5.07 -11.96 -17.41
N HIS A 423 6.00 -12.57 -16.70
CA HIS A 423 7.40 -12.15 -16.61
C HIS A 423 8.27 -13.32 -17.04
N GLN A 424 8.99 -13.16 -18.11
CA GLN A 424 9.94 -14.18 -18.59
C GLN A 424 11.18 -13.50 -19.13
N GLY A 425 12.31 -14.18 -19.04
CA GLY A 425 13.56 -13.61 -19.47
C GLY A 425 14.75 -14.51 -19.22
N VAL A 426 15.92 -13.98 -19.60
CA VAL A 426 17.23 -14.57 -19.34
C VAL A 426 18.10 -13.55 -18.64
N GLU A 427 18.82 -14.00 -17.65
CA GLU A 427 19.76 -13.20 -16.86
C GLU A 427 21.14 -13.86 -16.88
N LEU A 428 22.17 -13.06 -16.99
CA LEU A 428 23.56 -13.47 -16.90
C LEU A 428 24.26 -12.56 -15.91
N ASP A 429 25.00 -13.13 -14.99
CA ASP A 429 25.96 -12.43 -14.16
C ASP A 429 27.33 -13.14 -14.20
N PHE A 430 28.38 -12.35 -14.07
CA PHE A 430 29.73 -12.88 -13.99
C PHE A 430 30.63 -12.06 -13.07
N VAL A 431 31.62 -12.73 -12.51
CA VAL A 431 32.76 -12.13 -11.85
C VAL A 431 34.03 -12.79 -12.43
N ALA A 432 34.92 -11.98 -12.99
CA ALA A 432 36.18 -12.44 -13.55
C ALA A 432 37.37 -11.77 -12.84
N LYS A 433 38.38 -12.56 -12.51
CA LYS A 433 39.65 -12.13 -11.93
C LYS A 433 40.80 -12.52 -12.82
N PRO A 434 40.91 -11.89 -14.01
CA PRO A 434 41.94 -12.27 -15.01
C PRO A 434 43.34 -12.02 -14.50
N PHE A 435 43.51 -11.06 -13.58
CA PHE A 435 44.78 -10.72 -12.94
C PHE A 435 44.56 -10.47 -11.44
N GLN A 436 45.61 -10.58 -10.63
CA GLN A 436 45.52 -10.35 -9.18
C GLN A 436 45.08 -8.93 -8.80
N TRP A 437 45.26 -7.97 -9.70
CA TRP A 437 44.93 -6.55 -9.49
C TRP A 437 43.64 -6.11 -10.20
N LEU A 438 42.96 -7.01 -10.91
CA LEU A 438 41.75 -6.66 -11.69
C LEU A 438 40.60 -7.61 -11.40
N ASP A 439 39.56 -7.06 -10.81
CA ASP A 439 38.27 -7.69 -10.66
C ASP A 439 37.27 -7.04 -11.62
N LEU A 440 36.68 -7.83 -12.50
CA LEU A 440 35.62 -7.41 -13.40
C LEU A 440 34.32 -8.08 -12.99
N SER A 441 33.26 -7.31 -12.84
CA SER A 441 31.93 -7.85 -12.61
C SER A 441 30.94 -7.30 -13.62
N GLY A 442 29.98 -8.10 -14.02
CA GLY A 442 28.98 -7.64 -14.97
C GLY A 442 27.68 -8.41 -14.85
N MET A 443 26.64 -7.75 -15.30
CA MET A 443 25.31 -8.35 -15.43
C MET A 443 24.66 -7.95 -16.74
N PHE A 444 23.87 -8.86 -17.29
CA PHE A 444 23.00 -8.61 -18.42
C PHE A 444 21.66 -9.32 -18.19
N SER A 445 20.56 -8.61 -18.39
CA SER A 445 19.22 -9.17 -18.30
C SER A 445 18.39 -8.70 -19.48
N ILE A 446 17.67 -9.63 -20.10
CA ILE A 446 16.65 -9.36 -21.11
C ILE A 446 15.35 -10.02 -20.71
N GLY A 447 14.30 -9.20 -20.54
CA GLY A 447 12.97 -9.65 -20.15
C GLY A 447 11.91 -9.34 -21.20
N ASN A 448 10.83 -10.10 -21.13
CA ASN A 448 9.57 -9.80 -21.79
C ASN A 448 8.45 -9.86 -20.75
N TRP A 449 8.16 -8.70 -20.17
CA TRP A 449 7.16 -8.55 -19.11
C TRP A 449 5.96 -7.83 -19.67
N ARG A 450 4.80 -8.50 -19.60
CA ARG A 450 3.56 -7.98 -20.18
C ARG A 450 2.35 -8.39 -19.36
N TRP A 451 1.30 -7.61 -19.49
CA TRP A 451 0.00 -8.03 -19.03
C TRP A 451 -0.54 -9.13 -19.95
N ASP A 452 -1.05 -10.20 -19.36
CA ASP A 452 -1.38 -11.43 -20.07
C ASP A 452 -2.83 -11.45 -20.59
N ARG A 453 -3.70 -10.64 -19.97
CA ARG A 453 -5.11 -10.50 -20.39
C ARG A 453 -5.69 -9.14 -20.03
N ASN A 454 -6.85 -8.82 -20.60
CA ASN A 454 -7.67 -7.71 -20.16
C ASN A 454 -8.26 -7.99 -18.77
N ALA A 455 -8.48 -6.93 -18.01
CA ALA A 455 -9.10 -6.99 -16.69
C ALA A 455 -10.43 -6.24 -16.68
N SER A 456 -11.28 -6.57 -15.73
CA SER A 456 -12.51 -5.82 -15.44
C SER A 456 -12.63 -5.56 -13.95
N GLY A 457 -13.33 -4.51 -13.58
CA GLY A 457 -13.58 -4.18 -12.18
C GLY A 457 -14.91 -3.46 -12.02
N SER A 458 -15.47 -3.57 -10.84
CA SER A 458 -16.71 -2.87 -10.49
C SER A 458 -16.41 -1.48 -9.97
N PHE A 459 -17.28 -0.54 -10.28
CA PHE A 459 -17.24 0.81 -9.72
C PHE A 459 -17.90 0.84 -8.36
N THR A 460 -17.25 1.53 -7.43
CA THR A 460 -17.86 1.83 -6.13
C THR A 460 -17.71 3.31 -5.80
N VAL A 461 -18.71 3.86 -5.12
CA VAL A 461 -18.63 5.13 -4.40
C VAL A 461 -18.86 4.81 -2.93
N GLU A 462 -17.89 5.19 -2.09
CA GLU A 462 -17.93 4.97 -0.63
C GLU A 462 -18.19 3.51 -0.22
N GLY A 463 -17.77 2.56 -1.05
CA GLY A 463 -17.93 1.13 -0.82
C GLY A 463 -19.28 0.57 -1.28
N GLN A 464 -20.10 1.36 -1.97
CA GLN A 464 -21.34 0.90 -2.60
C GLN A 464 -21.15 0.80 -4.11
N PHE A 465 -21.66 -0.27 -4.71
CA PHE A 465 -21.64 -0.43 -6.17
C PHE A 465 -22.51 0.62 -6.84
N VAL A 466 -22.01 1.18 -7.93
CA VAL A 466 -22.73 2.17 -8.75
C VAL A 466 -22.86 1.69 -10.18
N ASN A 467 -23.86 2.21 -10.88
CA ASN A 467 -24.03 2.02 -12.33
C ASN A 467 -24.56 3.30 -12.97
N SER A 468 -24.42 3.38 -14.28
CA SER A 468 -25.02 4.45 -15.08
C SER A 468 -26.53 4.25 -15.19
N ALA A 469 -27.26 5.35 -15.04
CA ALA A 469 -28.70 5.43 -15.30
C ALA A 469 -29.01 6.64 -16.18
N SER A 470 -30.11 6.57 -16.92
CA SER A 470 -30.64 7.67 -17.72
C SER A 470 -31.84 8.27 -17.00
N ILE A 471 -31.87 9.59 -16.88
CA ILE A 471 -32.98 10.35 -16.29
C ILE A 471 -33.40 11.49 -17.25
N LYS A 472 -34.69 11.78 -17.36
CA LYS A 472 -35.18 12.86 -18.24
C LYS A 472 -34.90 14.23 -17.64
N GLY A 473 -34.23 15.07 -18.40
CA GLY A 473 -34.07 16.49 -18.09
C GLY A 473 -35.37 17.28 -18.30
N SER A 474 -35.40 18.51 -17.83
CA SER A 474 -36.52 19.43 -18.02
C SER A 474 -36.80 19.76 -19.51
N ASP A 475 -35.78 19.58 -20.35
CA ASP A 475 -35.85 19.74 -21.80
C ASP A 475 -36.28 18.45 -22.56
N GLY A 476 -36.61 17.40 -21.81
CA GLY A 476 -37.01 16.09 -22.33
C GLY A 476 -35.85 15.22 -22.83
N LYS A 477 -34.60 15.70 -22.79
CA LYS A 477 -33.44 14.92 -23.19
C LYS A 477 -32.97 14.01 -22.07
N ASP A 478 -32.29 12.94 -22.47
CA ASP A 478 -31.69 12.00 -21.52
C ASP A 478 -30.37 12.57 -20.95
N VAL A 479 -30.28 12.57 -19.61
CA VAL A 479 -29.09 12.89 -18.88
C VAL A 479 -28.53 11.59 -18.26
N THR A 480 -27.28 11.24 -18.57
CA THR A 480 -26.63 10.07 -17.98
C THR A 480 -25.96 10.44 -16.67
N VAL A 481 -26.34 9.75 -15.62
CA VAL A 481 -25.81 9.94 -14.27
C VAL A 481 -25.29 8.61 -13.71
N LEU A 482 -24.43 8.66 -12.72
CA LEU A 482 -24.05 7.51 -11.91
C LEU A 482 -24.88 7.48 -10.64
N VAL A 483 -25.48 6.34 -10.33
CA VAL A 483 -26.32 6.14 -9.14
C VAL A 483 -25.91 4.92 -8.34
N ASN A 484 -26.33 4.83 -7.09
CA ASN A 484 -26.23 3.59 -6.32
C ASN A 484 -27.00 2.48 -7.03
N ALA A 485 -26.30 1.42 -7.42
CA ALA A 485 -26.89 0.33 -8.22
C ALA A 485 -27.98 -0.40 -7.43
N ALA A 486 -27.69 -0.83 -6.21
CA ALA A 486 -28.63 -1.60 -5.38
C ALA A 486 -29.89 -0.80 -5.02
N ALA A 487 -29.74 0.49 -4.70
CA ALA A 487 -30.86 1.36 -4.36
C ALA A 487 -31.81 1.60 -5.53
N ASN A 488 -31.35 1.40 -6.77
CA ASN A 488 -32.13 1.62 -7.99
C ASN A 488 -32.41 0.31 -8.74
N GLY A 489 -32.19 -0.86 -8.12
CA GLY A 489 -32.45 -2.16 -8.74
C GLY A 489 -31.56 -2.47 -9.96
N LEU A 490 -30.37 -1.89 -10.02
CA LEU A 490 -29.42 -2.05 -11.11
C LEU A 490 -28.28 -3.02 -10.70
N GLU A 491 -27.78 -3.75 -11.68
CA GLU A 491 -26.54 -4.52 -11.51
C GLU A 491 -25.33 -3.57 -11.32
N PRO A 492 -24.26 -4.01 -10.63
CA PRO A 492 -23.04 -3.24 -10.54
C PRO A 492 -22.46 -2.86 -11.90
N GLY A 493 -22.15 -1.58 -12.09
CA GLY A 493 -21.44 -1.11 -13.27
C GLY A 493 -20.01 -1.64 -13.32
N THR A 494 -19.53 -1.99 -14.51
CA THR A 494 -18.18 -2.52 -14.70
C THR A 494 -17.37 -1.69 -15.68
N MET A 495 -16.07 -1.57 -15.39
CA MET A 495 -15.08 -1.02 -16.30
C MET A 495 -14.21 -2.13 -16.85
N LYS A 496 -13.94 -2.09 -18.15
CA LYS A 496 -12.95 -2.95 -18.80
C LYS A 496 -11.66 -2.19 -19.00
N LEU A 497 -10.55 -2.84 -18.70
CA LEU A 497 -9.20 -2.33 -18.91
C LEU A 497 -8.49 -3.20 -19.95
N ASN A 498 -8.17 -2.62 -21.10
CA ASN A 498 -7.47 -3.31 -22.19
C ASN A 498 -5.98 -3.34 -21.86
N LEU A 499 -5.53 -4.42 -21.26
CA LEU A 499 -4.15 -4.62 -20.81
C LEU A 499 -3.40 -5.64 -21.65
N LYS A 500 -4.09 -6.55 -22.32
CA LYS A 500 -3.46 -7.67 -23.02
C LYS A 500 -2.31 -7.19 -23.91
N ASP A 501 -1.14 -7.81 -23.72
CA ASP A 501 0.13 -7.53 -24.43
C ASP A 501 0.76 -6.16 -24.16
N VAL A 502 0.17 -5.33 -23.29
CA VAL A 502 0.81 -4.08 -22.83
C VAL A 502 1.97 -4.42 -21.92
N LYS A 503 3.11 -3.75 -22.13
CA LYS A 503 4.31 -3.94 -21.30
C LYS A 503 4.04 -3.57 -19.84
N VAL A 504 4.53 -4.39 -18.91
CA VAL A 504 4.52 -4.05 -17.49
C VAL A 504 5.56 -2.95 -17.28
N GLY A 505 5.11 -1.79 -16.76
CA GLY A 505 5.96 -0.64 -16.48
C GLY A 505 6.64 -0.73 -15.11
N GLY A 506 7.43 0.28 -14.79
CA GLY A 506 8.07 0.47 -13.49
C GLY A 506 9.52 -0.01 -13.41
N SER A 507 9.98 -0.84 -14.37
CA SER A 507 11.38 -1.29 -14.46
C SER A 507 11.78 -1.50 -15.91
N ALA A 508 13.05 -1.29 -16.20
CA ALA A 508 13.62 -1.61 -17.51
C ALA A 508 13.60 -3.12 -17.73
N GLN A 509 13.15 -3.55 -18.92
CA GLN A 509 13.08 -4.97 -19.27
C GLN A 509 14.40 -5.50 -19.83
N THR A 510 15.31 -4.60 -20.18
CA THR A 510 16.69 -4.91 -20.56
C THR A 510 17.61 -4.06 -19.72
N THR A 511 18.54 -4.68 -19.03
CA THR A 511 19.54 -4.01 -18.20
C THR A 511 20.92 -4.60 -18.43
N ALA A 512 21.92 -3.78 -18.35
CA ALA A 512 23.32 -4.18 -18.38
C ALA A 512 24.12 -3.30 -17.43
N ALA A 513 25.08 -3.89 -16.74
CA ALA A 513 26.06 -3.18 -15.93
C ALA A 513 27.41 -3.86 -16.05
N LEU A 514 28.48 -3.07 -15.98
CA LEU A 514 29.87 -3.52 -15.92
C LEU A 514 30.56 -2.72 -14.81
N GLY A 515 31.26 -3.40 -13.94
CA GLY A 515 31.98 -2.83 -12.81
C GLY A 515 33.40 -3.37 -12.70
#